data_a72df1b289cc4cd50ac308a793d020bf
#
_entry.id   a72df1b289cc4cd50ac308a793d020bf
#
_cell.length_a   1.000
_cell.length_b   1.000
_cell.length_c   1.000
_cell.angle_alpha   90.00
_cell.angle_beta   90.00
_cell.angle_gamma   90.00
#
_symmetry.space_group_name_H-M   'P 1'
#
loop_
_entity.id
_entity.type
_entity.pdbx_description
1 polymer ?
#
loop_
_entity_poly.entity_id
_entity_poly.type
_entity_poly.pdbx_seq_one_letter_code
_entity_poly.pdbx_strand_id
1 'polypeptide(L)'
;MIDQNLLRSNPVYVEEMLKRRYMSVEVKEFLRMDQERKIIQVETERLQEQRNKLAKEIGTLKAKGSSAEELIQKASLIPKEIGELSEKLNLLQRDIHSWISRIPNLPSEDVLVGKDETGNKVLRLEGKPTVFDFQPLDHVEIGEKHGLDFETASKISGSRFSISFGKIAKLHRALANFMLDIQTNQNGYEEYSVPVVV
;
A
#
# COMPACT_ATOMS: atom_id res chain seq x y z
N MET A 1 0.40 6.21 1.12
CA MET A 1 -1.08 6.25 0.97
C MET A 1 -1.63 7.16 2.05
N ILE A 2 -2.55 8.08 1.72
CA ILE A 2 -3.10 9.05 2.69
C ILE A 2 -3.95 8.32 3.72
N ASP A 3 -3.84 8.73 4.99
CA ASP A 3 -4.69 8.20 6.06
C ASP A 3 -6.16 8.59 5.83
N GLN A 4 -7.04 7.60 5.84
CA GLN A 4 -8.48 7.81 5.68
C GLN A 4 -9.09 8.65 6.82
N ASN A 5 -8.51 8.60 8.02
CA ASN A 5 -8.97 9.43 9.13
C ASN A 5 -8.69 10.91 8.85
N LEU A 6 -7.55 11.22 8.23
CA LEU A 6 -7.25 12.58 7.82
C LEU A 6 -8.20 13.08 6.74
N LEU A 7 -8.54 12.24 5.76
CA LEU A 7 -9.55 12.55 4.73
C LEU A 7 -10.92 12.87 5.34
N ARG A 8 -11.30 12.18 6.43
CA ARG A 8 -12.58 12.42 7.14
C ARG A 8 -12.56 13.66 8.01
N SER A 9 -11.45 13.87 8.76
CA SER A 9 -11.37 14.91 9.78
C SER A 9 -10.99 16.27 9.23
N ASN A 10 -10.17 16.32 8.18
CA ASN A 10 -9.67 17.56 7.61
C ASN A 10 -9.52 17.52 6.07
N PRO A 11 -10.64 17.37 5.34
CA PRO A 11 -10.64 17.26 3.89
C PRO A 11 -10.05 18.51 3.20
N VAL A 12 -10.29 19.69 3.75
CA VAL A 12 -9.80 20.97 3.20
C VAL A 12 -8.27 21.00 3.22
N TYR A 13 -7.67 20.62 4.33
CA TYR A 13 -6.21 20.54 4.45
C TYR A 13 -5.61 19.58 3.41
N VAL A 14 -6.23 18.41 3.22
CA VAL A 14 -5.77 17.43 2.22
C VAL A 14 -5.82 18.03 0.81
N GLU A 15 -6.91 18.70 0.45
CA GLU A 15 -7.07 19.35 -0.85
C GLU A 15 -6.02 20.47 -1.05
N GLU A 16 -5.77 21.28 -0.03
CA GLU A 16 -4.75 22.34 -0.07
C GLU A 16 -3.34 21.78 -0.25
N MET A 17 -2.99 20.73 0.50
CA MET A 17 -1.69 20.10 0.40
C MET A 17 -1.47 19.41 -0.96
N LEU A 18 -2.53 18.83 -1.55
CA LEU A 18 -2.47 18.25 -2.89
C LEU A 18 -2.34 19.34 -3.98
N LYS A 19 -2.98 20.50 -3.81
CA LYS A 19 -2.78 21.65 -4.70
C LYS A 19 -1.32 22.12 -4.75
N ARG A 20 -0.56 22.02 -3.63
CA ARG A 20 0.87 22.30 -3.60
C ARG A 20 1.68 21.37 -4.52
N ARG A 21 1.14 20.19 -4.86
CA ARG A 21 1.68 19.24 -5.83
C ARG A 21 1.07 19.40 -7.23
N TYR A 22 0.40 20.51 -7.49
CA TYR A 22 -0.34 20.77 -8.74
C TYR A 22 -1.39 19.70 -9.05
N MET A 23 -1.96 19.10 -8.01
CA MET A 23 -2.98 18.07 -8.12
C MET A 23 -4.31 18.59 -7.57
N SER A 24 -5.35 18.55 -8.40
CA SER A 24 -6.71 18.87 -7.98
C SER A 24 -7.43 17.56 -7.70
N VAL A 25 -7.87 17.36 -6.47
CA VAL A 25 -8.63 16.20 -6.03
C VAL A 25 -9.85 16.68 -5.26
N GLU A 26 -10.99 16.14 -5.59
CA GLU A 26 -12.24 16.40 -4.85
C GLU A 26 -12.41 15.35 -3.74
N VAL A 27 -12.05 15.69 -2.51
CA VAL A 27 -12.21 14.78 -1.36
C VAL A 27 -13.67 14.46 -1.07
N LYS A 28 -14.60 15.27 -1.58
CA LYS A 28 -16.04 15.02 -1.49
C LYS A 28 -16.47 13.66 -2.07
N GLU A 29 -15.79 13.19 -3.12
CA GLU A 29 -16.04 11.87 -3.71
C GLU A 29 -15.73 10.74 -2.71
N PHE A 30 -14.57 10.81 -2.06
CA PHE A 30 -14.22 9.88 -0.98
C PHE A 30 -15.24 9.92 0.15
N LEU A 31 -15.60 11.11 0.61
CA LEU A 31 -16.56 11.27 1.73
C LEU A 31 -17.92 10.67 1.40
N ARG A 32 -18.39 10.81 0.15
CA ARG A 32 -19.63 10.18 -0.32
C ARG A 32 -19.54 8.66 -0.25
N MET A 33 -18.46 8.07 -0.79
CA MET A 33 -18.24 6.63 -0.76
C MET A 33 -18.09 6.10 0.68
N ASP A 34 -17.37 6.82 1.54
CA ASP A 34 -17.19 6.41 2.94
C ASP A 34 -18.50 6.50 3.74
N GLN A 35 -19.36 7.48 3.45
CA GLN A 35 -20.69 7.57 4.05
C GLN A 35 -21.58 6.40 3.63
N GLU A 36 -21.60 6.07 2.34
CA GLU A 36 -22.34 4.93 1.81
C GLU A 36 -21.83 3.61 2.43
N ARG A 37 -20.53 3.44 2.53
CA ARG A 37 -19.89 2.29 3.21
C ARG A 37 -20.38 2.16 4.66
N LYS A 38 -20.44 3.26 5.40
CA LYS A 38 -20.91 3.26 6.80
C LYS A 38 -22.36 2.82 6.90
N ILE A 39 -23.23 3.32 6.01
CA ILE A 39 -24.64 2.94 5.99
C ILE A 39 -24.79 1.42 5.75
N ILE A 40 -24.13 0.90 4.72
CA ILE A 40 -24.17 -0.52 4.38
C ILE A 40 -23.62 -1.38 5.53
N GLN A 41 -22.54 -0.94 6.15
CA GLN A 41 -21.93 -1.65 7.28
C GLN A 41 -22.89 -1.74 8.47
N VAL A 42 -23.47 -0.62 8.88
CA VAL A 42 -24.44 -0.58 9.99
C VAL A 42 -25.67 -1.47 9.70
N GLU A 43 -26.18 -1.45 8.48
CA GLU A 43 -27.30 -2.29 8.09
C GLU A 43 -26.94 -3.78 8.09
N THR A 44 -25.74 -4.13 7.64
CA THR A 44 -25.23 -5.51 7.69
C THR A 44 -25.11 -5.99 9.14
N GLU A 45 -24.57 -5.17 10.02
CA GLU A 45 -24.44 -5.48 11.45
C GLU A 45 -25.82 -5.65 12.11
N ARG A 46 -26.79 -4.79 11.78
CA ARG A 46 -28.15 -4.90 12.25
C ARG A 46 -28.82 -6.22 11.85
N LEU A 47 -28.68 -6.60 10.59
CA LEU A 47 -29.22 -7.87 10.09
C LEU A 47 -28.54 -9.10 10.74
N GLN A 48 -27.23 -9.03 10.97
CA GLN A 48 -26.52 -10.09 11.68
C GLN A 48 -27.01 -10.21 13.12
N GLU A 49 -27.21 -9.10 13.83
CA GLU A 49 -27.78 -9.11 15.17
C GLU A 49 -29.21 -9.71 15.18
N GLN A 50 -30.04 -9.30 14.23
CA GLN A 50 -31.40 -9.81 14.08
C GLN A 50 -31.38 -11.33 13.81
N ARG A 51 -30.54 -11.80 12.92
CA ARG A 51 -30.35 -13.25 12.68
C ARG A 51 -29.97 -14.01 13.95
N ASN A 52 -29.05 -13.46 14.74
CA ASN A 52 -28.60 -14.10 15.96
C ASN A 52 -29.69 -14.11 17.05
N LYS A 53 -30.52 -13.06 17.15
CA LYS A 53 -31.70 -13.02 18.03
C LYS A 53 -32.73 -14.08 17.64
N LEU A 54 -33.10 -14.11 16.35
CA LEU A 54 -34.04 -15.10 15.83
C LEU A 54 -33.55 -16.53 16.04
N ALA A 55 -32.26 -16.80 15.84
CA ALA A 55 -31.69 -18.13 16.08
C ALA A 55 -31.83 -18.56 17.55
N LYS A 56 -31.61 -17.65 18.51
CA LYS A 56 -31.80 -17.93 19.94
C LYS A 56 -33.28 -18.20 20.29
N GLU A 57 -34.19 -17.39 19.74
CA GLU A 57 -35.64 -17.54 19.96
C GLU A 57 -36.15 -18.86 19.40
N ILE A 58 -35.75 -19.23 18.16
CA ILE A 58 -36.08 -20.51 17.53
C ILE A 58 -35.55 -21.66 18.39
N GLY A 59 -34.32 -21.58 18.87
CA GLY A 59 -33.75 -22.58 19.77
C GLY A 59 -34.56 -22.77 21.06
N THR A 60 -34.97 -21.65 21.66
CA THR A 60 -35.78 -21.66 22.90
C THR A 60 -37.18 -22.28 22.67
N LEU A 61 -37.85 -21.91 21.57
CA LEU A 61 -39.18 -22.47 21.23
C LEU A 61 -39.12 -23.96 20.95
N LYS A 62 -38.12 -24.40 20.16
CA LYS A 62 -37.91 -25.81 19.89
C LYS A 62 -37.62 -26.62 21.15
N ALA A 63 -36.82 -26.08 22.09
CA ALA A 63 -36.57 -26.74 23.38
C ALA A 63 -37.83 -26.86 24.26
N LYS A 64 -38.82 -25.96 24.08
CA LYS A 64 -40.10 -26.00 24.76
C LYS A 64 -41.17 -26.82 24.01
N GLY A 65 -40.86 -27.43 22.87
CA GLY A 65 -41.81 -28.20 22.05
C GLY A 65 -42.83 -27.30 21.30
N SER A 66 -42.59 -26.00 21.19
CA SER A 66 -43.49 -25.06 20.52
C SER A 66 -43.11 -24.87 19.06
N SER A 67 -44.12 -24.57 18.19
CA SER A 67 -43.84 -24.26 16.78
C SER A 67 -43.02 -22.99 16.64
N ALA A 68 -42.04 -23.02 15.74
CA ALA A 68 -41.17 -21.86 15.41
C ALA A 68 -41.17 -21.54 13.89
N GLU A 69 -42.19 -22.05 13.14
CA GLU A 69 -42.21 -21.98 11.67
C GLU A 69 -42.14 -20.55 11.14
N GLU A 70 -42.92 -19.61 11.70
CA GLU A 70 -42.88 -18.19 11.29
C GLU A 70 -41.52 -17.55 11.49
N LEU A 71 -40.85 -17.86 12.62
CA LEU A 71 -39.52 -17.32 12.90
C LEU A 71 -38.46 -17.93 11.97
N ILE A 72 -38.61 -19.20 11.65
CA ILE A 72 -37.72 -19.88 10.69
C ILE A 72 -37.87 -19.25 9.30
N GLN A 73 -39.10 -18.98 8.84
CA GLN A 73 -39.31 -18.30 7.57
C GLN A 73 -38.69 -16.92 7.54
N LYS A 74 -38.89 -16.10 8.59
CA LYS A 74 -38.24 -14.78 8.72
C LYS A 74 -36.71 -14.91 8.73
N ALA A 75 -36.17 -15.85 9.47
CA ALA A 75 -34.72 -16.06 9.56
C ALA A 75 -34.11 -16.55 8.23
N SER A 76 -34.86 -17.24 7.40
CA SER A 76 -34.37 -17.79 6.12
C SER A 76 -34.08 -16.72 5.05
N LEU A 77 -34.69 -15.53 5.15
CA LEU A 77 -34.50 -14.43 4.20
C LEU A 77 -33.23 -13.60 4.51
N ILE A 78 -32.89 -13.47 5.79
CA ILE A 78 -31.78 -12.62 6.24
C ILE A 78 -30.43 -12.97 5.63
N PRO A 79 -30.02 -14.25 5.48
CA PRO A 79 -28.73 -14.58 4.88
C PRO A 79 -28.56 -14.07 3.45
N LYS A 80 -29.64 -14.03 2.66
CA LYS A 80 -29.61 -13.49 1.30
C LYS A 80 -29.36 -11.98 1.32
N GLU A 81 -30.08 -11.25 2.17
CA GLU A 81 -29.90 -9.79 2.32
C GLU A 81 -28.49 -9.44 2.80
N ILE A 82 -27.96 -10.19 3.79
CA ILE A 82 -26.57 -10.04 4.24
C ILE A 82 -25.58 -10.29 3.10
N GLY A 83 -25.83 -11.31 2.26
CA GLY A 83 -25.00 -11.62 1.10
C GLY A 83 -24.93 -10.45 0.12
N GLU A 84 -26.10 -9.91 -0.27
CA GLU A 84 -26.20 -8.76 -1.19
C GLU A 84 -25.52 -7.50 -0.64
N LEU A 85 -25.69 -7.21 0.66
CA LEU A 85 -25.04 -6.07 1.30
C LEU A 85 -23.51 -6.29 1.41
N SER A 86 -23.07 -7.52 1.69
CA SER A 86 -21.64 -7.84 1.75
C SER A 86 -20.96 -7.69 0.40
N GLU A 87 -21.61 -8.07 -0.69
CA GLU A 87 -21.07 -7.84 -2.05
C GLU A 87 -20.96 -6.36 -2.37
N LYS A 88 -22.00 -5.56 -2.05
CA LYS A 88 -21.97 -4.10 -2.22
C LYS A 88 -20.85 -3.47 -1.39
N LEU A 89 -20.69 -3.91 -0.14
CA LEU A 89 -19.64 -3.43 0.75
C LEU A 89 -18.24 -3.72 0.18
N ASN A 90 -18.02 -4.92 -0.32
CA ASN A 90 -16.76 -5.33 -0.93
C ASN A 90 -16.42 -4.50 -2.19
N LEU A 91 -17.42 -4.24 -3.04
CA LEU A 91 -17.23 -3.40 -4.23
C LEU A 91 -16.84 -1.98 -3.81
N LEU A 92 -17.60 -1.38 -2.90
CA LEU A 92 -17.36 -0.01 -2.43
C LEU A 92 -16.00 0.14 -1.72
N GLN A 93 -15.56 -0.87 -0.97
CA GLN A 93 -14.22 -0.89 -0.37
C GLN A 93 -13.12 -0.94 -1.43
N ARG A 94 -13.31 -1.68 -2.52
CA ARG A 94 -12.37 -1.69 -3.65
C ARG A 94 -12.31 -0.34 -4.35
N ASP A 95 -13.46 0.31 -4.53
CA ASP A 95 -13.53 1.64 -5.15
C ASP A 95 -12.82 2.68 -4.29
N ILE A 96 -13.07 2.69 -2.98
CA ILE A 96 -12.38 3.55 -2.02
C ILE A 96 -10.86 3.29 -2.06
N HIS A 97 -10.44 2.04 -2.03
CA HIS A 97 -9.02 1.67 -2.10
C HIS A 97 -8.39 2.13 -3.42
N SER A 98 -9.06 1.89 -4.55
CA SER A 98 -8.61 2.34 -5.86
C SER A 98 -8.49 3.86 -5.95
N TRP A 99 -9.44 4.60 -5.37
CA TRP A 99 -9.43 6.06 -5.34
C TRP A 99 -8.23 6.57 -4.53
N ILE A 100 -8.02 6.08 -3.31
CA ILE A 100 -6.90 6.50 -2.44
C ILE A 100 -5.54 6.14 -3.05
N SER A 101 -5.44 4.97 -3.70
CA SER A 101 -4.18 4.49 -4.29
C SER A 101 -3.68 5.34 -5.45
N ARG A 102 -4.55 6.09 -6.12
CA ARG A 102 -4.19 7.02 -7.20
C ARG A 102 -3.69 8.36 -6.70
N ILE A 103 -3.89 8.66 -5.43
CA ILE A 103 -3.51 9.96 -4.86
C ILE A 103 -2.11 9.85 -4.24
N PRO A 104 -1.18 10.75 -4.57
CA PRO A 104 0.13 10.77 -3.96
C PRO A 104 0.06 11.19 -2.49
N ASN A 105 1.10 10.87 -1.72
CA ASN A 105 1.21 11.33 -0.35
C ASN A 105 1.28 12.87 -0.28
N LEU A 106 0.84 13.42 0.84
CA LEU A 106 0.94 14.85 1.11
C LEU A 106 2.41 15.25 1.27
N PRO A 107 2.83 16.40 0.74
CA PRO A 107 4.15 16.95 1.01
C PRO A 107 4.22 17.44 2.46
N SER A 108 5.42 17.50 3.02
CA SER A 108 5.66 18.20 4.28
C SER A 108 5.47 19.71 4.08
N GLU A 109 5.18 20.44 5.15
CA GLU A 109 4.89 21.87 5.09
C GLU A 109 6.11 22.71 4.65
N ASP A 110 7.31 22.25 4.98
CA ASP A 110 8.59 22.85 4.63
C ASP A 110 9.02 22.63 3.17
N VAL A 111 8.34 21.74 2.44
CA VAL A 111 8.61 21.51 1.02
C VAL A 111 8.15 22.71 0.21
N LEU A 112 9.04 23.26 -0.61
CA LEU A 112 8.71 24.36 -1.50
C LEU A 112 7.69 23.94 -2.56
N VAL A 113 6.79 24.86 -2.90
CA VAL A 113 5.88 24.68 -4.01
C VAL A 113 6.63 24.91 -5.31
N GLY A 114 6.72 23.88 -6.15
CA GLY A 114 7.41 23.94 -7.43
C GLY A 114 6.77 22.98 -8.43
N LYS A 115 6.75 23.35 -9.69
CA LYS A 115 6.18 22.55 -10.77
C LYS A 115 7.06 21.36 -11.13
N ASP A 116 8.37 21.55 -11.05
CA ASP A 116 9.40 20.58 -11.40
C ASP A 116 10.66 20.81 -10.55
N GLU A 117 11.74 20.11 -10.85
CA GLU A 117 13.01 20.16 -10.15
C GLU A 117 13.69 21.54 -10.17
N THR A 118 13.34 22.42 -11.09
CA THR A 118 13.92 23.77 -11.15
C THR A 118 13.52 24.64 -9.96
N GLY A 119 12.39 24.31 -9.32
CA GLY A 119 11.94 24.92 -8.08
C GLY A 119 12.63 24.42 -6.81
N ASN A 120 13.50 23.39 -6.90
CA ASN A 120 14.17 22.83 -5.74
C ASN A 120 15.23 23.80 -5.18
N LYS A 121 15.26 23.92 -3.85
CA LYS A 121 16.29 24.67 -3.15
C LYS A 121 17.38 23.74 -2.65
N VAL A 122 18.62 23.98 -3.06
CA VAL A 122 19.78 23.29 -2.49
C VAL A 122 19.95 23.75 -1.05
N LEU A 123 19.77 22.84 -0.10
CA LEU A 123 19.90 23.14 1.33
C LEU A 123 21.37 23.14 1.77
N ARG A 124 22.16 22.20 1.26
CA ARG A 124 23.56 22.02 1.63
C ARG A 124 24.34 21.38 0.48
N LEU A 125 25.54 21.84 0.28
CA LEU A 125 26.56 21.20 -0.56
C LEU A 125 27.66 20.68 0.35
N GLU A 126 28.04 19.43 0.22
CA GLU A 126 29.09 18.79 1.01
C GLU A 126 30.11 18.15 0.10
N GLY A 127 31.37 18.51 0.31
CA GLY A 127 32.48 18.10 -0.53
C GLY A 127 32.55 18.84 -1.87
N LYS A 128 33.50 18.45 -2.67
CA LYS A 128 33.68 18.91 -4.06
C LYS A 128 33.81 17.69 -4.96
N PRO A 129 33.11 17.64 -6.09
CA PRO A 129 33.34 16.59 -7.08
C PRO A 129 34.81 16.57 -7.52
N THR A 130 35.34 15.36 -7.68
CA THR A 130 36.69 15.21 -8.22
C THR A 130 36.71 15.69 -9.66
N VAL A 131 37.67 16.58 -9.96
CA VAL A 131 37.94 17.02 -11.33
C VAL A 131 38.95 16.05 -11.94
N PHE A 132 38.55 15.37 -13.02
CA PHE A 132 39.43 14.48 -13.76
C PHE A 132 40.07 15.24 -14.93
N ASP A 133 41.29 14.90 -15.22
CA ASP A 133 42.06 15.36 -16.43
C ASP A 133 41.79 14.49 -17.65
N PHE A 134 40.90 13.49 -17.52
CA PHE A 134 40.46 12.59 -18.59
C PHE A 134 38.93 12.47 -18.57
N GLN A 135 38.37 11.94 -19.68
CA GLN A 135 36.95 11.65 -19.75
C GLN A 135 36.63 10.39 -18.94
N PRO A 136 35.90 10.51 -17.81
CA PRO A 136 35.52 9.34 -17.01
C PRO A 136 34.45 8.51 -17.75
N LEU A 137 34.58 7.20 -17.65
CA LEU A 137 33.58 6.26 -18.12
C LEU A 137 32.43 6.15 -17.11
N ASP A 138 31.22 5.90 -17.62
CA ASP A 138 30.09 5.65 -16.76
C ASP A 138 30.07 4.20 -16.23
N HIS A 139 29.09 3.90 -15.36
CA HIS A 139 28.96 2.58 -14.73
C HIS A 139 28.61 1.45 -15.71
N VAL A 140 27.97 1.76 -16.84
CA VAL A 140 27.65 0.79 -17.89
C VAL A 140 28.93 0.42 -18.62
N GLU A 141 29.65 1.40 -19.12
CA GLU A 141 30.91 1.22 -19.87
C GLU A 141 31.98 0.49 -19.05
N ILE A 142 32.05 0.78 -17.75
CA ILE A 142 32.96 0.08 -16.82
C ILE A 142 32.42 -1.33 -16.53
N GLY A 143 31.14 -1.43 -16.24
CA GLY A 143 30.49 -2.65 -15.80
C GLY A 143 30.53 -3.76 -16.86
N GLU A 144 30.22 -3.44 -18.11
CA GLU A 144 30.26 -4.41 -19.22
C GLU A 144 31.64 -5.06 -19.38
N LYS A 145 32.69 -4.27 -19.20
CA LYS A 145 34.10 -4.79 -19.24
C LYS A 145 34.43 -5.70 -18.07
N HIS A 146 33.70 -5.64 -16.96
CA HIS A 146 34.02 -6.34 -15.72
C HIS A 146 32.99 -7.39 -15.28
N GLY A 147 31.91 -7.56 -16.02
CA GLY A 147 30.93 -8.63 -15.75
C GLY A 147 29.55 -8.15 -15.37
N LEU A 148 29.10 -7.00 -15.89
CA LEU A 148 27.69 -6.64 -15.95
C LEU A 148 27.15 -6.92 -17.36
N ASP A 149 25.94 -7.47 -17.45
CA ASP A 149 25.26 -7.74 -18.73
C ASP A 149 23.83 -7.21 -18.62
N PHE A 150 23.59 -6.09 -19.26
CA PHE A 150 22.28 -5.44 -19.30
C PHE A 150 21.40 -5.98 -20.43
N GLU A 151 22.02 -6.42 -21.53
CA GLU A 151 21.29 -6.92 -22.70
C GLU A 151 20.58 -8.24 -22.40
N THR A 152 21.32 -9.21 -21.86
CA THR A 152 20.74 -10.50 -21.46
C THR A 152 19.74 -10.33 -20.30
N ALA A 153 20.02 -9.45 -19.34
CA ALA A 153 19.10 -9.14 -18.25
C ALA A 153 17.76 -8.60 -18.79
N SER A 154 17.80 -7.71 -19.78
CA SER A 154 16.62 -7.16 -20.40
C SER A 154 15.77 -8.22 -21.11
N LYS A 155 16.41 -9.22 -21.74
CA LYS A 155 15.71 -10.35 -22.39
C LYS A 155 15.01 -11.28 -21.38
N ILE A 156 15.62 -11.48 -20.20
CA ILE A 156 15.09 -12.40 -19.17
C ILE A 156 14.03 -11.72 -18.30
N SER A 157 14.27 -10.49 -17.87
CA SER A 157 13.50 -9.83 -16.81
C SER A 157 12.92 -8.46 -17.19
N GLY A 158 13.23 -7.96 -18.38
CA GLY A 158 12.81 -6.64 -18.86
C GLY A 158 13.83 -5.53 -18.56
N SER A 159 13.45 -4.29 -18.85
CA SER A 159 14.32 -3.11 -18.67
C SER A 159 14.64 -2.86 -17.19
N ARG A 160 15.80 -2.25 -16.93
CA ARG A 160 16.30 -1.87 -15.59
C ARG A 160 16.76 -3.05 -14.70
N PHE A 161 17.00 -4.20 -15.30
CA PHE A 161 17.69 -5.31 -14.64
C PHE A 161 19.13 -5.41 -15.14
N SER A 162 19.99 -6.00 -14.33
CA SER A 162 21.37 -6.31 -14.68
C SER A 162 21.72 -7.73 -14.25
N ILE A 163 22.51 -8.42 -15.05
CA ILE A 163 23.12 -9.68 -14.67
C ILE A 163 24.56 -9.37 -14.25
N SER A 164 24.96 -9.93 -13.13
CA SER A 164 26.36 -9.90 -12.69
C SER A 164 27.00 -11.26 -12.90
N PHE A 165 28.17 -11.30 -13.51
CA PHE A 165 28.95 -12.53 -13.65
C PHE A 165 30.43 -12.33 -13.29
N GLY A 166 31.17 -13.41 -13.15
CA GLY A 166 32.61 -13.38 -12.90
C GLY A 166 33.01 -12.60 -11.65
N LYS A 167 33.87 -11.61 -11.82
CA LYS A 167 34.41 -10.78 -10.73
C LYS A 167 33.37 -9.91 -10.07
N ILE A 168 32.44 -9.34 -10.86
CA ILE A 168 31.34 -8.49 -10.31
C ILE A 168 30.38 -9.32 -9.46
N ALA A 169 30.00 -10.52 -9.89
CA ALA A 169 29.15 -11.40 -9.07
C ALA A 169 29.84 -11.78 -7.74
N LYS A 170 31.13 -12.01 -7.77
CA LYS A 170 31.93 -12.29 -6.55
C LYS A 170 31.99 -11.07 -5.63
N LEU A 171 32.20 -9.89 -6.20
CA LEU A 171 32.24 -8.62 -5.45
C LEU A 171 30.87 -8.31 -4.84
N HIS A 172 29.78 -8.48 -5.59
CA HIS A 172 28.42 -8.26 -5.11
C HIS A 172 28.12 -9.12 -3.87
N ARG A 173 28.45 -10.43 -3.92
CA ARG A 173 28.29 -11.33 -2.78
C ARG A 173 29.18 -10.93 -1.59
N ALA A 174 30.41 -10.51 -1.85
CA ALA A 174 31.34 -10.08 -0.80
C ALA A 174 30.81 -8.80 -0.10
N LEU A 175 30.26 -7.85 -0.85
CA LEU A 175 29.66 -6.63 -0.31
C LEU A 175 28.39 -6.94 0.50
N ALA A 176 27.54 -7.86 0.05
CA ALA A 176 26.36 -8.26 0.81
C ALA A 176 26.74 -8.83 2.19
N ASN A 177 27.73 -9.75 2.24
CA ASN A 177 28.21 -10.30 3.50
C ASN A 177 28.84 -9.22 4.38
N PHE A 178 29.67 -8.34 3.82
CA PHE A 178 30.28 -7.23 4.55
C PHE A 178 29.24 -6.30 5.19
N MET A 179 28.18 -5.97 4.45
CA MET A 179 27.09 -5.15 4.98
C MET A 179 26.36 -5.85 6.14
N LEU A 180 26.07 -7.15 6.02
CA LEU A 180 25.46 -7.93 7.08
C LEU A 180 26.37 -8.00 8.33
N ASP A 181 27.65 -8.23 8.15
CA ASP A 181 28.62 -8.26 9.23
C ASP A 181 28.70 -6.92 9.98
N ILE A 182 28.64 -5.79 9.28
CA ILE A 182 28.60 -4.48 9.91
C ILE A 182 27.32 -4.31 10.72
N GLN A 183 26.15 -4.67 10.18
CA GLN A 183 24.88 -4.52 10.89
C GLN A 183 24.84 -5.37 12.15
N THR A 184 25.28 -6.60 12.08
CA THR A 184 25.25 -7.54 13.22
C THR A 184 26.33 -7.24 14.26
N ASN A 185 27.56 -6.91 13.82
CA ASN A 185 28.70 -6.74 14.75
C ASN A 185 28.80 -5.31 15.33
N GLN A 186 28.34 -4.28 14.62
CA GLN A 186 28.55 -2.87 15.01
C GLN A 186 27.24 -2.13 15.34
N ASN A 187 26.15 -2.46 14.65
CA ASN A 187 24.90 -1.73 14.77
C ASN A 187 23.83 -2.44 15.62
N GLY A 188 24.17 -3.56 16.25
CA GLY A 188 23.31 -4.27 17.19
C GLY A 188 22.09 -4.98 16.56
N TYR A 189 22.11 -5.23 15.26
CA TYR A 189 21.09 -6.05 14.61
C TYR A 189 21.35 -7.53 14.84
N GLU A 190 20.30 -8.33 14.81
CA GLU A 190 20.37 -9.79 14.88
C GLU A 190 19.97 -10.40 13.55
N GLU A 191 20.77 -11.32 13.03
CA GLU A 191 20.51 -11.98 11.75
C GLU A 191 19.56 -13.17 11.91
N TYR A 192 18.50 -13.21 11.10
CA TYR A 192 17.56 -14.31 11.05
C TYR A 192 17.53 -14.93 9.65
N SER A 193 17.66 -16.24 9.58
CA SER A 193 17.40 -17.00 8.36
C SER A 193 15.99 -17.56 8.41
N VAL A 194 15.14 -17.09 7.53
CA VAL A 194 13.73 -17.50 7.47
C VAL A 194 13.45 -18.30 6.20
N PRO A 195 12.39 -19.17 6.18
CA PRO A 195 11.98 -19.84 4.96
C PRO A 195 11.63 -18.82 3.86
N VAL A 196 12.14 -19.06 2.64
CA VAL A 196 11.92 -18.16 1.49
C VAL A 196 10.55 -18.36 0.86
N VAL A 197 10.02 -19.57 0.97
CA VAL A 197 8.69 -19.97 0.45
C VAL A 197 7.85 -20.45 1.63
N VAL A 198 6.69 -19.84 1.81
CA VAL A 198 5.72 -20.16 2.85
C VAL A 198 4.44 -20.67 2.21
#